data_89873cfe06f8f0192219c3dceba8c2f5
#
_entry.id   89873cfe06f8f0192219c3dceba8c2f5
#
_cell.length_a   1.000
_cell.length_b   1.000
_cell.length_c   1.000
_cell.angle_alpha   90.00
_cell.angle_beta   90.00
_cell.angle_gamma   90.00
#
_symmetry.space_group_name_H-M   'P 1'
#
loop_
_entity.id
_entity.type
_entity.pdbx_description
1 polymer ?
#
loop_
_entity_poly.entity_id
_entity_poly.type
_entity_poly.pdbx_seq_one_letter_code
_entity_poly.pdbx_strand_id
1 'polypeptide(L)'
;MSPKIVRLAHHRFIVGKSINFREIEEKDAAFVLQLRTDAQKSRFIHKTENDLAKQIAYIQNYKNKDQEWYFIIESKTGEPLGTYRIYDVIDNADFATGSWIIKNDAPVCTAMESAMLLYEFAFEELGFLRAHFDVRKENRRVRAFNEKIIGATIIRTGPEAGEEAVFYSFDKAGYEALKKRYPDFLPPNNQKIV
;
A
#
# COMPACT_ATOMS: atom_id res chain seq x y z
N MET A 1 1.75 -7.82 -26.49
CA MET A 1 1.98 -6.37 -26.46
C MET A 1 2.30 -6.02 -25.02
N SER A 2 3.50 -5.56 -24.73
CA SER A 2 3.88 -5.11 -23.39
C SER A 2 3.00 -3.92 -23.02
N PRO A 3 2.39 -3.88 -21.82
CA PRO A 3 1.62 -2.73 -21.39
C PRO A 3 2.53 -1.50 -21.41
N LYS A 4 2.12 -0.45 -22.12
CA LYS A 4 2.77 0.84 -22.01
C LYS A 4 2.52 1.33 -20.58
N ILE A 5 3.55 1.24 -19.73
CA ILE A 5 3.53 1.98 -18.47
C ILE A 5 3.56 3.46 -18.84
N VAL A 6 2.40 4.05 -18.88
CA VAL A 6 2.29 5.49 -18.99
C VAL A 6 2.88 6.04 -17.68
N ARG A 7 3.97 6.81 -17.82
CA ARG A 7 4.49 7.67 -16.77
C ARG A 7 3.36 8.64 -16.41
N LEU A 8 2.55 8.24 -15.43
CA LEU A 8 1.45 9.07 -15.01
C LEU A 8 2.02 10.21 -14.17
N ALA A 9 1.69 11.44 -14.50
CA ALA A 9 2.19 12.64 -13.84
C ALA A 9 2.11 12.54 -12.30
N HIS A 10 3.14 13.04 -11.64
CA HIS A 10 3.13 13.26 -10.19
C HIS A 10 1.98 14.21 -9.84
N HIS A 11 0.98 13.78 -9.19
CA HIS A 11 -0.20 14.43 -8.57
C HIS A 11 -1.44 13.56 -8.77
N ARG A 12 -1.37 12.31 -8.24
CA ARG A 12 -2.50 11.41 -8.37
C ARG A 12 -3.36 11.44 -7.15
N PHE A 13 -4.61 11.51 -7.46
CA PHE A 13 -5.67 11.38 -6.51
C PHE A 13 -6.57 10.23 -6.95
N ILE A 14 -6.59 9.15 -6.17
CA ILE A 14 -7.46 8.00 -6.42
C ILE A 14 -8.63 8.09 -5.45
N VAL A 15 -9.83 8.24 -6.00
CA VAL A 15 -11.04 8.42 -5.21
C VAL A 15 -11.61 7.07 -4.80
N GLY A 16 -11.64 6.79 -3.49
CA GLY A 16 -12.38 5.67 -2.92
C GLY A 16 -13.80 6.08 -2.46
N LYS A 17 -14.48 5.21 -1.75
CA LYS A 17 -15.84 5.45 -1.23
C LYS A 17 -15.81 6.37 0.01
N SER A 18 -15.07 6.01 1.04
CA SER A 18 -14.92 6.75 2.29
C SER A 18 -13.52 7.29 2.53
N ILE A 19 -12.54 6.84 1.78
CA ILE A 19 -11.17 7.34 1.78
C ILE A 19 -10.74 7.74 0.38
N ASN A 20 -9.59 8.41 0.28
CA ASN A 20 -8.89 8.65 -0.98
C ASN A 20 -7.42 8.27 -0.83
N PHE A 21 -6.77 8.05 -1.96
CA PHE A 21 -5.30 8.02 -2.03
C PHE A 21 -4.82 9.30 -2.69
N ARG A 22 -3.87 9.93 -2.07
CA ARG A 22 -3.13 11.07 -2.58
C ARG A 22 -1.65 10.71 -2.61
N GLU A 23 -0.95 11.12 -3.65
CA GLU A 23 0.51 10.94 -3.67
C GLU A 23 1.15 11.69 -2.50
N ILE A 24 2.19 11.09 -1.92
CA ILE A 24 2.93 11.66 -0.79
C ILE A 24 3.67 12.94 -1.20
N GLU A 25 3.69 13.92 -0.33
CA GLU A 25 4.41 15.19 -0.47
C GLU A 25 5.35 15.41 0.72
N GLU A 26 6.30 16.35 0.59
CA GLU A 26 7.25 16.67 1.68
C GLU A 26 6.55 17.11 2.97
N LYS A 27 5.40 17.81 2.86
CA LYS A 27 4.59 18.20 4.02
C LYS A 27 4.11 17.02 4.86
N ASP A 28 4.07 15.80 4.28
CA ASP A 28 3.61 14.59 4.96
C ASP A 28 4.71 13.93 5.79
N ALA A 29 5.95 14.41 5.69
CA ALA A 29 7.11 13.77 6.32
C ALA A 29 6.93 13.57 7.83
N ALA A 30 6.40 14.58 8.54
CA ALA A 30 6.17 14.49 9.97
C ALA A 30 5.12 13.42 10.31
N PHE A 31 4.03 13.34 9.57
CA PHE A 31 2.99 12.33 9.74
C PHE A 31 3.53 10.92 9.47
N VAL A 32 4.27 10.73 8.38
CA VAL A 32 4.87 9.43 8.05
C VAL A 32 5.87 9.00 9.13
N LEU A 33 6.70 9.93 9.58
CA LEU A 33 7.67 9.67 10.63
C LEU A 33 6.97 9.24 11.93
N GLN A 34 5.91 9.94 12.33
CA GLN A 34 5.09 9.58 13.49
C GLN A 34 4.53 8.16 13.37
N LEU A 35 3.97 7.79 12.21
CA LEU A 35 3.45 6.43 11.99
C LEU A 35 4.55 5.37 12.09
N ARG A 36 5.73 5.64 11.52
CA ARG A 36 6.83 4.68 11.45
C ARG A 36 7.60 4.53 12.77
N THR A 37 7.52 5.52 13.65
CA THR A 37 8.15 5.50 14.98
C THR A 37 7.16 5.20 16.11
N ASP A 38 5.88 5.00 15.81
CA ASP A 38 4.87 4.56 16.78
C ASP A 38 5.30 3.24 17.42
N ALA A 39 5.33 3.19 18.75
CA ALA A 39 5.86 2.06 19.52
C ALA A 39 5.14 0.72 19.25
N GLN A 40 3.86 0.75 18.89
CA GLN A 40 3.08 -0.46 18.61
C GLN A 40 3.28 -0.96 17.17
N LYS A 41 3.57 -0.05 16.22
CA LYS A 41 3.66 -0.36 14.79
C LYS A 41 5.10 -0.63 14.36
N SER A 42 6.06 0.12 14.89
CA SER A 42 7.47 0.07 14.49
C SER A 42 8.12 -1.30 14.67
N ARG A 43 7.64 -2.11 15.61
CA ARG A 43 8.14 -3.47 15.84
C ARG A 43 7.92 -4.45 14.69
N PHE A 44 7.01 -4.13 13.76
CA PHE A 44 6.67 -5.00 12.63
C PHE A 44 7.09 -4.47 11.27
N ILE A 45 7.76 -3.32 11.26
CA ILE A 45 8.26 -2.68 10.04
C ILE A 45 9.75 -2.47 10.14
N HIS A 46 10.41 -2.19 9.02
CA HIS A 46 11.81 -1.82 9.04
C HIS A 46 12.06 -0.60 9.92
N LYS A 47 13.09 -0.66 10.74
CA LYS A 47 13.46 0.44 11.62
C LYS A 47 13.61 1.75 10.85
N THR A 48 13.03 2.79 11.39
CA THR A 48 13.12 4.15 10.86
C THR A 48 13.75 5.01 11.95
N GLU A 49 14.80 5.75 11.59
CA GLU A 49 15.36 6.74 12.49
C GLU A 49 14.34 7.87 12.70
N ASN A 50 14.24 8.35 13.94
CA ASN A 50 13.37 9.48 14.25
C ASN A 50 14.05 10.81 13.85
N ASP A 51 14.19 11.01 12.53
CA ASP A 51 14.86 12.15 11.91
C ASP A 51 13.99 12.70 10.78
N LEU A 52 13.43 13.88 11.02
CA LEU A 52 12.52 14.51 10.05
C LEU A 52 13.27 14.92 8.77
N ALA A 53 14.51 15.37 8.86
CA ALA A 53 15.26 15.77 7.67
C ALA A 53 15.55 14.56 6.76
N LYS A 54 15.88 13.41 7.34
CA LYS A 54 16.01 12.15 6.58
C LYS A 54 14.70 11.71 5.95
N GLN A 55 13.58 11.87 6.65
CA GLN A 55 12.26 11.52 6.09
C GLN A 55 11.88 12.44 4.93
N ILE A 56 12.15 13.74 5.01
CA ILE A 56 11.96 14.69 3.90
C ILE A 56 12.84 14.29 2.71
N ALA A 57 14.13 14.07 2.93
CA ALA A 57 15.06 13.65 1.88
C ALA A 57 14.61 12.33 1.20
N TYR A 58 14.08 11.38 1.98
CA TYR A 58 13.53 10.15 1.45
C TYR A 58 12.35 10.40 0.50
N ILE A 59 11.42 11.29 0.87
CA ILE A 59 10.26 11.64 0.03
C ILE A 59 10.72 12.38 -1.24
N GLN A 60 11.70 13.28 -1.13
CA GLN A 60 12.29 13.95 -2.30
C GLN A 60 12.93 12.96 -3.26
N ASN A 61 13.72 12.02 -2.74
CA ASN A 61 14.36 10.98 -3.54
C ASN A 61 13.34 10.02 -4.18
N TYR A 62 12.25 9.71 -3.47
CA TYR A 62 11.15 8.91 -4.01
C TYR A 62 10.58 9.51 -5.30
N LYS A 63 10.39 10.84 -5.36
CA LYS A 63 9.84 11.53 -6.53
C LYS A 63 10.69 11.38 -7.80
N ASN A 64 11.95 11.01 -7.66
CA ASN A 64 12.88 10.77 -8.77
C ASN A 64 12.88 9.29 -9.23
N LYS A 65 12.09 8.43 -8.57
CA LYS A 65 12.05 7.01 -8.89
C LYS A 65 10.95 6.71 -9.90
N ASP A 66 11.30 5.94 -10.90
CA ASP A 66 10.34 5.38 -11.84
C ASP A 66 9.67 4.15 -11.22
N GLN A 67 8.41 3.90 -11.56
CA GLN A 67 7.67 2.69 -11.18
C GLN A 67 7.49 2.48 -9.65
N GLU A 68 7.46 3.55 -8.89
CA GLU A 68 7.07 3.54 -7.49
C GLU A 68 5.89 4.49 -7.27
N TRP A 69 4.96 4.10 -6.41
CA TRP A 69 3.80 4.91 -6.02
C TRP A 69 3.67 4.86 -4.50
N TYR A 70 3.81 6.00 -3.86
CA TYR A 70 3.69 6.12 -2.42
C TYR A 70 2.55 7.05 -2.08
N PHE A 71 1.53 6.51 -1.43
CA PHE A 71 0.29 7.20 -1.15
C PHE A 71 0.14 7.54 0.32
N ILE A 72 -0.47 8.70 0.57
CA ILE A 72 -1.18 9.00 1.79
C ILE A 72 -2.61 8.50 1.63
N ILE A 73 -3.06 7.69 2.57
CA ILE A 73 -4.47 7.35 2.75
C ILE A 73 -5.10 8.51 3.50
N GLU A 74 -6.11 9.16 2.94
CA GLU A 74 -6.78 10.28 3.61
C GLU A 74 -8.30 10.10 3.66
N SER A 75 -8.94 10.75 4.64
CA SER A 75 -10.40 10.84 4.72
C SER A 75 -10.95 11.72 3.60
N LYS A 76 -12.28 11.74 3.44
CA LYS A 76 -12.95 12.65 2.49
C LYS A 76 -12.78 14.13 2.82
N THR A 77 -12.34 14.45 4.03
CA THR A 77 -12.04 15.82 4.46
C THR A 77 -10.54 16.16 4.36
N GLY A 78 -9.72 15.25 3.81
CA GLY A 78 -8.28 15.46 3.62
C GLY A 78 -7.44 15.14 4.87
N GLU A 79 -8.02 14.54 5.91
CA GLU A 79 -7.26 14.12 7.09
C GLU A 79 -6.42 12.88 6.78
N PRO A 80 -5.09 12.87 7.02
CA PRO A 80 -4.25 11.72 6.76
C PRO A 80 -4.57 10.59 7.77
N LEU A 81 -4.82 9.39 7.24
CA LEU A 81 -5.19 8.19 8.00
C LEU A 81 -4.10 7.13 7.99
N GLY A 82 -3.20 7.18 7.02
CA GLY A 82 -2.16 6.16 6.87
C GLY A 82 -1.37 6.34 5.59
N THR A 83 -0.57 5.31 5.30
CA THR A 83 0.25 5.23 4.08
C THR A 83 0.09 3.88 3.39
N TYR A 84 0.36 3.82 2.08
CA TYR A 84 0.50 2.58 1.31
C TYR A 84 1.43 2.82 0.12
N ARG A 85 2.22 1.80 -0.28
CA ARG A 85 3.21 1.94 -1.34
C ARG A 85 3.22 0.75 -2.27
N ILE A 86 3.43 1.03 -3.58
CA ILE A 86 3.81 0.07 -4.62
C ILE A 86 5.26 0.35 -4.99
N TYR A 87 6.10 -0.68 -5.08
CA TYR A 87 7.51 -0.57 -5.42
C TYR A 87 8.04 -1.91 -5.96
N ASP A 88 9.31 -1.98 -6.28
CA ASP A 88 9.99 -3.20 -6.75
C ASP A 88 9.22 -3.89 -7.88
N VAL A 89 8.97 -3.12 -8.95
CA VAL A 89 8.26 -3.63 -10.12
C VAL A 89 9.21 -4.49 -10.95
N ILE A 90 8.80 -5.75 -11.18
CA ILE A 90 9.56 -6.74 -11.94
C ILE A 90 8.84 -7.00 -13.26
N ASP A 91 9.57 -6.85 -14.38
CA ASP A 91 9.11 -7.15 -15.76
C ASP A 91 7.76 -6.50 -16.12
N ASN A 92 7.42 -5.37 -15.51
CA ASN A 92 6.12 -4.69 -15.66
C ASN A 92 4.89 -5.58 -15.38
N ALA A 93 5.06 -6.62 -14.62
CA ALA A 93 4.01 -7.59 -14.30
C ALA A 93 3.81 -7.79 -12.80
N ASP A 94 4.91 -7.92 -12.06
CA ASP A 94 4.90 -8.15 -10.64
C ASP A 94 5.31 -6.88 -9.90
N PHE A 95 4.79 -6.68 -8.70
CA PHE A 95 5.13 -5.53 -7.86
C PHE A 95 5.10 -5.89 -6.37
N ALA A 96 5.92 -5.20 -5.60
CA ALA A 96 5.85 -5.29 -4.14
C ALA A 96 4.86 -4.27 -3.58
N THR A 97 4.18 -4.65 -2.50
CA THR A 97 3.43 -3.71 -1.65
C THR A 97 4.08 -3.59 -0.29
N GLY A 98 4.06 -2.38 0.27
CA GLY A 98 4.61 -2.15 1.60
C GLY A 98 4.29 -0.78 2.15
N SER A 99 4.95 -0.41 3.24
CA SER A 99 4.67 0.83 3.98
C SER A 99 3.17 1.03 4.27
N TRP A 100 2.44 -0.09 4.43
CA TRP A 100 1.01 -0.05 4.75
C TRP A 100 0.84 0.10 6.24
N ILE A 101 0.68 1.34 6.66
CA ILE A 101 0.57 1.72 8.06
C ILE A 101 -0.64 2.62 8.21
N ILE A 102 -1.59 2.23 9.05
CA ILE A 102 -2.82 2.98 9.32
C ILE A 102 -2.78 3.47 10.76
N LYS A 103 -3.15 4.73 11.03
CA LYS A 103 -3.21 5.28 12.39
C LYS A 103 -4.23 4.52 13.25
N ASN A 104 -4.07 4.54 14.60
CA ASN A 104 -4.89 3.69 15.49
C ASN A 104 -6.36 4.10 15.55
N ASP A 105 -6.64 5.38 15.38
CA ASP A 105 -7.96 6.00 15.43
C ASP A 105 -8.62 6.16 14.05
N ALA A 106 -8.04 5.55 13.01
CA ALA A 106 -8.66 5.53 11.68
C ALA A 106 -9.97 4.70 11.70
N PRO A 107 -10.96 5.04 10.86
CA PRO A 107 -12.17 4.24 10.70
C PRO A 107 -11.87 2.77 10.42
N VAL A 108 -12.67 1.86 10.95
CA VAL A 108 -12.44 0.40 10.83
C VAL A 108 -12.38 -0.08 9.37
N CYS A 109 -13.16 0.57 8.50
CA CYS A 109 -13.18 0.24 7.06
C CYS A 109 -11.89 0.63 6.32
N THR A 110 -11.06 1.52 6.87
CA THR A 110 -9.86 2.06 6.20
C THR A 110 -8.93 0.96 5.69
N ALA A 111 -8.71 -0.09 6.48
CA ALA A 111 -7.83 -1.19 6.07
C ALA A 111 -8.36 -1.92 4.83
N MET A 112 -9.64 -2.30 4.84
CA MET A 112 -10.24 -3.03 3.73
C MET A 112 -10.33 -2.16 2.47
N GLU A 113 -10.82 -0.95 2.63
CA GLU A 113 -10.98 -0.04 1.50
C GLU A 113 -9.64 0.36 0.89
N SER A 114 -8.60 0.59 1.72
CA SER A 114 -7.27 0.90 1.20
C SER A 114 -6.64 -0.27 0.44
N ALA A 115 -6.85 -1.51 0.89
CA ALA A 115 -6.39 -2.68 0.15
C ALA A 115 -7.10 -2.81 -1.20
N MET A 116 -8.44 -2.67 -1.22
CA MET A 116 -9.23 -2.70 -2.45
C MET A 116 -8.79 -1.61 -3.44
N LEU A 117 -8.59 -0.40 -2.94
CA LEU A 117 -8.21 0.75 -3.77
C LEU A 117 -6.81 0.59 -4.38
N LEU A 118 -5.85 0.05 -3.61
CA LEU A 118 -4.51 -0.21 -4.13
C LEU A 118 -4.51 -1.30 -5.21
N TYR A 119 -5.20 -2.40 -4.97
CA TYR A 119 -5.24 -3.51 -5.92
C TYR A 119 -6.05 -3.15 -7.18
N GLU A 120 -7.13 -2.36 -7.06
CA GLU A 120 -7.82 -1.81 -8.23
C GLU A 120 -6.87 -1.00 -9.08
N PHE A 121 -6.16 -0.06 -8.46
CA PHE A 121 -5.18 0.77 -9.16
C PHE A 121 -4.07 -0.08 -9.81
N ALA A 122 -3.51 -1.04 -9.08
CA ALA A 122 -2.41 -1.85 -9.57
C ALA A 122 -2.83 -2.79 -10.71
N PHE A 123 -3.95 -3.50 -10.57
CA PHE A 123 -4.35 -4.52 -11.53
C PHE A 123 -5.16 -3.97 -12.70
N GLU A 124 -6.01 -2.97 -12.48
CA GLU A 124 -6.89 -2.45 -13.53
C GLU A 124 -6.30 -1.24 -14.26
N GLU A 125 -5.66 -0.32 -13.52
CA GLU A 125 -5.11 0.90 -14.14
C GLU A 125 -3.67 0.72 -14.62
N LEU A 126 -2.79 0.11 -13.79
CA LEU A 126 -1.39 -0.12 -14.16
C LEU A 126 -1.19 -1.40 -14.97
N GLY A 127 -2.17 -2.33 -14.94
CA GLY A 127 -2.11 -3.58 -15.69
C GLY A 127 -1.16 -4.62 -15.12
N PHE A 128 -0.77 -4.51 -13.87
CA PHE A 128 0.03 -5.53 -13.20
C PHE A 128 -0.74 -6.84 -13.04
N LEU A 129 -0.01 -7.93 -12.84
CA LEU A 129 -0.59 -9.28 -12.78
C LEU A 129 -0.53 -9.86 -11.36
N ARG A 130 0.49 -9.49 -10.59
CA ARG A 130 0.74 -10.11 -9.29
C ARG A 130 1.44 -9.18 -8.32
N ALA A 131 0.89 -9.11 -7.11
CA ALA A 131 1.54 -8.48 -5.96
C ALA A 131 2.35 -9.51 -5.18
N HIS A 132 3.50 -9.10 -4.65
CA HIS A 132 4.25 -9.86 -3.66
C HIS A 132 4.56 -8.97 -2.44
N PHE A 133 4.61 -9.56 -1.27
CA PHE A 133 4.91 -8.84 -0.03
C PHE A 133 5.27 -9.81 1.08
N ASP A 134 5.89 -9.27 2.11
CA ASP A 134 6.18 -10.03 3.32
C ASP A 134 5.49 -9.38 4.54
N VAL A 135 5.26 -10.21 5.54
CA VAL A 135 4.73 -9.78 6.84
C VAL A 135 5.54 -10.47 7.93
N ARG A 136 6.03 -9.71 8.90
CA ARG A 136 6.71 -10.29 10.06
C ARG A 136 5.86 -11.40 10.68
N LYS A 137 6.46 -12.54 10.96
CA LYS A 137 5.78 -13.75 11.44
C LYS A 137 4.93 -13.48 12.68
N GLU A 138 5.42 -12.64 13.58
CA GLU A 138 4.75 -12.25 14.81
C GLU A 138 3.59 -11.26 14.61
N ASN A 139 3.46 -10.66 13.44
CA ASN A 139 2.36 -9.75 13.12
C ASN A 139 1.09 -10.53 12.75
N ARG A 140 0.57 -11.28 13.71
CA ARG A 140 -0.58 -12.19 13.54
C ARG A 140 -1.82 -11.49 13.01
N ARG A 141 -2.03 -10.21 13.38
CA ARG A 141 -3.20 -9.44 12.93
C ARG A 141 -3.15 -9.18 11.42
N VAL A 142 -2.03 -8.67 10.92
CA VAL A 142 -1.87 -8.38 9.49
C VAL A 142 -1.82 -9.67 8.68
N ARG A 143 -1.18 -10.73 9.19
CA ARG A 143 -1.20 -12.04 8.56
C ARG A 143 -2.62 -12.58 8.42
N ALA A 144 -3.40 -12.59 9.50
CA ALA A 144 -4.79 -13.04 9.47
C ALA A 144 -5.65 -12.26 8.48
N PHE A 145 -5.42 -10.95 8.36
CA PHE A 145 -6.09 -10.11 7.37
C PHE A 145 -5.73 -10.56 5.93
N ASN A 146 -4.44 -10.71 5.63
CA ASN A 146 -4.01 -11.13 4.30
C ASN A 146 -4.46 -12.54 3.94
N GLU A 147 -4.36 -13.49 4.88
CA GLU A 147 -4.72 -14.89 4.65
C GLU A 147 -6.24 -15.12 4.56
N LYS A 148 -7.02 -14.51 5.48
CA LYS A 148 -8.45 -14.83 5.62
C LYS A 148 -9.37 -13.84 4.90
N ILE A 149 -8.97 -12.59 4.78
CA ILE A 149 -9.79 -11.54 4.18
C ILE A 149 -9.38 -11.32 2.74
N ILE A 150 -8.12 -11.00 2.49
CA ILE A 150 -7.60 -10.77 1.14
C ILE A 150 -7.54 -12.07 0.34
N GLY A 151 -7.16 -13.19 0.97
CA GLY A 151 -6.99 -14.48 0.31
C GLY A 151 -5.62 -14.60 -0.36
N ALA A 152 -4.61 -13.90 0.16
CA ALA A 152 -3.24 -14.01 -0.33
C ALA A 152 -2.65 -15.41 -0.05
N THR A 153 -1.89 -15.91 -1.00
CA THR A 153 -1.25 -17.23 -0.93
C THR A 153 0.11 -17.11 -0.27
N ILE A 154 0.40 -17.98 0.71
CA ILE A 154 1.73 -18.07 1.30
C ILE A 154 2.66 -18.76 0.29
N ILE A 155 3.81 -18.12 -0.01
CA ILE A 155 4.85 -18.65 -0.89
C ILE A 155 5.92 -19.38 -0.08
N ARG A 156 6.39 -18.76 1.00
CA ARG A 156 7.42 -19.29 1.88
C ARG A 156 7.41 -18.61 3.24
N THR A 157 8.12 -19.20 4.17
CA THR A 157 8.49 -18.57 5.44
C THR A 157 10.01 -18.58 5.54
N GLY A 158 10.60 -17.54 6.09
CA GLY A 158 12.04 -17.45 6.26
C GLY A 158 12.50 -16.05 6.68
N PRO A 159 13.82 -15.88 6.80
CA PRO A 159 14.39 -14.61 7.26
C PRO A 159 14.17 -13.47 6.25
N GLU A 160 13.87 -12.29 6.78
CA GLU A 160 13.84 -11.02 6.07
C GLU A 160 14.39 -9.93 6.99
N ALA A 161 15.47 -9.28 6.57
CA ALA A 161 16.17 -8.25 7.36
C ALA A 161 16.48 -8.67 8.82
N GLY A 162 16.88 -9.94 9.02
CA GLY A 162 17.26 -10.48 10.33
C GLY A 162 16.10 -10.95 11.21
N GLU A 163 14.88 -10.93 10.71
CA GLU A 163 13.69 -11.42 11.43
C GLU A 163 12.90 -12.42 10.58
N GLU A 164 12.14 -13.31 11.23
CA GLU A 164 11.27 -14.25 10.55
C GLU A 164 10.07 -13.55 9.91
N ALA A 165 9.84 -13.83 8.63
CA ALA A 165 8.72 -13.32 7.87
C ALA A 165 7.98 -14.42 7.11
N VAL A 166 6.73 -14.15 6.75
CA VAL A 166 5.91 -14.94 5.86
C VAL A 166 5.75 -14.15 4.57
N PHE A 167 6.09 -14.76 3.46
CA PHE A 167 6.03 -14.16 2.13
C PHE A 167 4.76 -14.60 1.41
N TYR A 168 4.11 -13.63 0.79
CA TYR A 168 2.82 -13.80 0.15
C TYR A 168 2.85 -13.43 -1.33
N SER A 169 1.94 -14.03 -2.07
CA SER A 169 1.56 -13.62 -3.42
C SER A 169 0.06 -13.36 -3.46
N PHE A 170 -0.34 -12.36 -4.23
CA PHE A 170 -1.75 -12.07 -4.51
C PHE A 170 -1.87 -11.60 -5.96
N ASP A 171 -2.67 -12.29 -6.76
CA ASP A 171 -2.80 -12.04 -8.18
C ASP A 171 -4.14 -11.40 -8.57
N LYS A 172 -4.26 -11.05 -9.85
CA LYS A 172 -5.48 -10.47 -10.41
C LYS A 172 -6.69 -11.39 -10.25
N ALA A 173 -6.52 -12.71 -10.36
CA ALA A 173 -7.63 -13.65 -10.17
C ALA A 173 -8.15 -13.65 -8.72
N GLY A 174 -7.24 -13.59 -7.75
CA GLY A 174 -7.56 -13.39 -6.34
C GLY A 174 -8.30 -12.08 -6.10
N TYR A 175 -7.90 -11.01 -6.79
CA TYR A 175 -8.59 -9.72 -6.70
C TYR A 175 -10.01 -9.78 -7.28
N GLU A 176 -10.23 -10.45 -8.41
CA GLU A 176 -11.58 -10.67 -8.94
C GLU A 176 -12.50 -11.43 -7.96
N ALA A 177 -11.95 -12.41 -7.25
CA ALA A 177 -12.69 -13.11 -6.20
C ALA A 177 -12.98 -12.19 -5.00
N LEU A 178 -12.01 -11.35 -4.62
CA LEU A 178 -12.15 -10.38 -3.53
C LEU A 178 -13.24 -9.34 -3.84
N LYS A 179 -13.29 -8.80 -5.06
CA LYS A 179 -14.35 -7.88 -5.52
C LYS A 179 -15.75 -8.46 -5.35
N LYS A 180 -15.93 -9.73 -5.73
CA LYS A 180 -17.21 -10.43 -5.58
C LYS A 180 -17.61 -10.63 -4.12
N ARG A 181 -16.63 -10.87 -3.25
CA ARG A 181 -16.86 -11.12 -1.82
C ARG A 181 -17.17 -9.85 -1.04
N TYR A 182 -16.59 -8.72 -1.46
CA TYR A 182 -16.69 -7.43 -0.76
C TYR A 182 -17.05 -6.27 -1.69
N PRO A 183 -18.21 -6.35 -2.39
CA PRO A 183 -18.59 -5.34 -3.38
C PRO A 183 -18.78 -3.94 -2.79
N ASP A 184 -19.10 -3.85 -1.50
CA ASP A 184 -19.30 -2.57 -0.81
C ASP A 184 -18.03 -1.73 -0.65
N PHE A 185 -16.86 -2.33 -0.81
CA PHE A 185 -15.56 -1.65 -0.72
C PHE A 185 -14.97 -1.31 -2.09
N LEU A 186 -15.68 -1.62 -3.16
CA LEU A 186 -15.25 -1.22 -4.50
C LEU A 186 -15.24 0.30 -4.62
N PRO A 187 -14.24 0.85 -5.31
CA PRO A 187 -14.24 2.25 -5.66
C PRO A 187 -15.47 2.60 -6.54
N PRO A 188 -15.94 3.84 -6.51
CA PRO A 188 -17.06 4.24 -7.36
C PRO A 188 -16.72 4.07 -8.84
N ASN A 189 -17.69 3.61 -9.64
CA ASN A 189 -17.57 3.26 -11.07
C ASN A 189 -17.08 4.36 -12.01
N ASN A 190 -16.76 5.53 -11.50
CA ASN A 190 -16.17 6.66 -12.23
C ASN A 190 -14.88 7.12 -11.54
N GLN A 191 -13.92 6.22 -11.36
CA GLN A 191 -12.59 6.65 -10.92
C GLN A 191 -12.00 7.59 -11.97
N LYS A 192 -12.11 8.86 -11.74
CA LYS A 192 -11.23 9.83 -12.39
C LYS A 192 -9.94 9.84 -11.58
N ILE A 193 -8.89 9.28 -12.17
CA ILE A 193 -7.53 9.69 -11.80
C ILE A 193 -7.42 11.12 -12.33
N VAL A 194 -7.48 12.09 -11.44
CA VAL A 194 -7.31 13.51 -11.75
C VAL A 194 -5.86 13.87 -11.52
#